data_08ea492830d786a475ddac777df7decc
#
_entry.id   08ea492830d786a475ddac777df7decc
#
_cell.length_a   1.000
_cell.length_b   1.000
_cell.length_c   1.000
_cell.angle_alpha   90.00
_cell.angle_beta   90.00
_cell.angle_gamma   90.00
#
_symmetry.space_group_name_H-M   'P 1'
#
loop_
_entity.id
_entity.type
_entity.pdbx_description
1 polymer ?
#
loop_
_entity_poly.entity_id
_entity_poly.type
_entity_poly.pdbx_seq_one_letter_code
_entity_poly.pdbx_strand_id
1 'polypeptide(L)'
;MNTDDDVKTGDLVLCDDLDYGSWGLFSWFIKFMMKSDFSHIGMIVKDPEFTDPPLKGTYVWMSGTSNVPDAEDGKKKFGVQFVPYDEFVSTYGGKLYIRKLQSSVRYDELFTVERLKKIHQVVFDKPYDTVLSDWIELYCKKDPHPQKTSRFVCSALVGYIYTQVGLLPDDTDWSMLYPNFFSSENPNLRLRHDARLSPEELIHV
;
A
#
# COMPACT_ATOMS: atom_id res chain seq x y z
N MET A 1 -14.38 18.11 -7.70
CA MET A 1 -13.17 17.95 -8.50
C MET A 1 -13.04 16.46 -8.73
N ASN A 2 -12.95 15.98 -9.97
CA ASN A 2 -12.85 14.53 -10.23
C ASN A 2 -11.44 14.09 -9.82
N THR A 3 -11.30 13.52 -8.63
CA THR A 3 -10.01 13.10 -8.04
C THR A 3 -9.36 11.95 -8.83
N ASP A 4 -10.15 11.24 -9.64
CA ASP A 4 -9.72 10.06 -10.40
C ASP A 4 -8.80 10.41 -11.60
N ASP A 5 -9.00 11.57 -12.24
CA ASP A 5 -8.19 11.96 -13.41
C ASP A 5 -6.76 12.40 -13.07
N ASP A 6 -6.49 12.71 -11.80
CA ASP A 6 -5.21 13.28 -11.36
C ASP A 6 -4.26 12.27 -10.70
N VAL A 7 -4.68 11.01 -10.53
CA VAL A 7 -3.85 9.94 -9.95
C VAL A 7 -3.34 8.97 -11.00
N LYS A 8 -2.23 8.30 -10.71
CA LYS A 8 -1.54 7.37 -11.62
C LYS A 8 -1.15 6.09 -10.91
N THR A 9 -0.94 5.03 -11.67
CA THR A 9 -0.32 3.81 -11.16
C THR A 9 1.01 4.13 -10.50
N GLY A 10 1.17 3.67 -9.26
CA GLY A 10 2.35 3.94 -8.46
C GLY A 10 2.21 5.09 -7.46
N ASP A 11 1.17 5.92 -7.55
CA ASP A 11 0.86 6.89 -6.49
C ASP A 11 0.45 6.16 -5.22
N LEU A 12 0.70 6.76 -4.06
CA LEU A 12 0.38 6.17 -2.76
C LEU A 12 -0.75 6.91 -2.06
N VAL A 13 -1.67 6.16 -1.47
CA VAL A 13 -2.66 6.67 -0.52
C VAL A 13 -2.17 6.35 0.89
N LEU A 14 -2.00 7.38 1.72
CA LEU A 14 -1.68 7.28 3.13
C LEU A 14 -2.93 7.61 3.95
N CYS A 15 -3.20 6.79 4.93
CA CYS A 15 -4.43 6.88 5.73
C CYS A 15 -4.10 7.21 7.17
N ASP A 16 -4.71 8.28 7.67
CA ASP A 16 -4.69 8.67 9.08
C ASP A 16 -6.06 8.38 9.69
N ASP A 17 -6.17 7.23 10.33
CA ASP A 17 -7.39 6.77 10.96
C ASP A 17 -7.59 7.51 12.28
N LEU A 18 -8.64 8.29 12.33
CA LEU A 18 -9.04 9.04 13.53
C LEU A 18 -10.09 8.28 14.34
N ASP A 19 -10.69 7.23 13.77
CA ASP A 19 -11.83 6.56 14.39
C ASP A 19 -11.39 5.33 15.19
N TYR A 20 -11.67 5.36 16.49
CA TYR A 20 -11.44 4.28 17.44
C TYR A 20 -12.56 3.22 17.39
N GLY A 21 -13.08 2.89 16.21
CA GLY A 21 -14.02 1.79 16.03
C GLY A 21 -13.51 0.45 16.55
N SER A 22 -14.18 -0.64 16.25
CA SER A 22 -13.82 -2.00 16.76
C SER A 22 -12.37 -2.45 16.49
N TRP A 23 -11.69 -1.81 15.55
CA TRP A 23 -10.25 -1.97 15.22
C TRP A 23 -9.35 -0.85 15.77
N GLY A 24 -9.92 0.13 16.45
CA GLY A 24 -9.20 1.32 16.95
C GLY A 24 -8.05 0.99 17.90
N LEU A 25 -8.19 -0.05 18.72
CA LEU A 25 -7.08 -0.53 19.57
C LEU A 25 -5.91 -1.04 18.74
N PHE A 26 -6.18 -1.67 17.60
CA PHE A 26 -5.14 -2.20 16.71
C PHE A 26 -4.47 -1.06 15.91
N SER A 27 -5.24 -0.13 15.38
CA SER A 27 -4.71 1.08 14.72
C SER A 27 -3.93 1.95 15.70
N TRP A 28 -4.42 2.13 16.92
CA TRP A 28 -3.70 2.82 17.99
C TRP A 28 -2.39 2.10 18.35
N PHE A 29 -2.43 0.78 18.45
CA PHE A 29 -1.24 -0.03 18.73
C PHE A 29 -0.19 0.13 17.63
N ILE A 30 -0.59 0.09 16.35
CA ILE A 30 0.31 0.33 15.22
C ILE A 30 0.93 1.73 15.30
N LYS A 31 0.12 2.79 15.46
CA LYS A 31 0.60 4.17 15.58
C LYS A 31 1.55 4.34 16.75
N PHE A 32 1.17 3.81 17.91
CA PHE A 32 1.98 3.90 19.13
C PHE A 32 3.30 3.16 19.01
N MET A 33 3.27 1.91 18.55
CA MET A 33 4.47 1.06 18.43
C MET A 33 5.42 1.55 17.34
N MET A 34 4.89 2.02 16.22
CA MET A 34 5.67 2.46 15.06
C MET A 34 5.98 3.96 15.07
N LYS A 35 5.47 4.72 16.04
CA LYS A 35 5.53 6.20 16.04
C LYS A 35 5.10 6.76 14.68
N SER A 36 4.00 6.22 14.13
CA SER A 36 3.52 6.52 12.79
C SER A 36 2.34 7.46 12.87
N ASP A 37 2.34 8.53 12.06
CA ASP A 37 1.18 9.40 11.86
C ASP A 37 0.13 8.72 10.99
N PHE A 38 0.56 7.72 10.20
CA PHE A 38 -0.31 6.96 9.30
C PHE A 38 -0.51 5.54 9.82
N SER A 39 -1.77 5.09 9.78
CA SER A 39 -2.19 3.75 10.21
C SER A 39 -2.25 2.75 9.05
N HIS A 40 -2.41 3.25 7.82
CA HIS A 40 -2.57 2.40 6.64
C HIS A 40 -1.98 3.06 5.39
N ILE A 41 -1.67 2.22 4.38
CA ILE A 41 -1.15 2.64 3.09
C ILE A 41 -1.62 1.69 1.99
N GLY A 42 -1.89 2.24 0.80
CA GLY A 42 -2.15 1.48 -0.43
C GLY A 42 -1.49 2.14 -1.64
N MET A 43 -1.38 1.40 -2.73
CA MET A 43 -0.88 1.91 -4.01
C MET A 43 -2.02 2.05 -5.00
N ILE A 44 -2.07 3.17 -5.71
CA ILE A 44 -3.00 3.38 -6.82
C ILE A 44 -2.58 2.54 -8.02
N VAL A 45 -3.57 1.89 -8.64
CA VAL A 45 -3.41 1.19 -9.92
C VAL A 45 -4.55 1.58 -10.84
N LYS A 46 -4.21 2.01 -12.05
CA LYS A 46 -5.19 2.30 -13.11
C LYS A 46 -5.25 1.12 -14.09
N ASP A 47 -6.47 0.77 -14.47
CA ASP A 47 -6.75 -0.29 -15.45
C ASP A 47 -5.89 -1.54 -15.24
N PRO A 48 -6.00 -2.25 -14.09
CA PRO A 48 -5.17 -3.43 -13.83
C PRO A 48 -5.52 -4.58 -14.77
N GLU A 49 -4.94 -4.55 -15.97
CA GLU A 49 -5.15 -5.56 -17.03
C GLU A 49 -4.55 -6.93 -16.69
N PHE A 50 -3.75 -6.98 -15.63
CA PHE A 50 -3.09 -8.20 -15.16
C PHE A 50 -3.94 -9.06 -14.22
N THR A 51 -5.13 -8.59 -13.82
CA THR A 51 -6.10 -9.34 -13.01
C THR A 51 -6.93 -10.30 -13.87
N ASP A 52 -7.66 -11.23 -13.26
CA ASP A 52 -8.52 -12.18 -13.94
C ASP A 52 -9.92 -12.22 -13.28
N PRO A 53 -10.96 -11.61 -13.89
CA PRO A 53 -10.93 -10.86 -15.16
C PRO A 53 -10.15 -9.53 -15.09
N PRO A 54 -9.68 -9.00 -16.23
CA PRO A 54 -9.06 -7.69 -16.27
C PRO A 54 -9.99 -6.59 -15.76
N LEU A 55 -9.53 -5.79 -14.81
CA LEU A 55 -10.30 -4.69 -14.26
C LEU A 55 -10.06 -3.40 -15.05
N LYS A 56 -11.07 -2.52 -15.07
CA LYS A 56 -11.04 -1.20 -15.69
C LYS A 56 -11.39 -0.13 -14.67
N GLY A 57 -10.68 1.00 -14.71
CA GLY A 57 -10.82 2.10 -13.76
C GLY A 57 -9.65 2.19 -12.79
N THR A 58 -9.84 2.97 -11.72
CA THR A 58 -8.81 3.25 -10.73
C THR A 58 -9.10 2.52 -9.43
N TYR A 59 -8.08 1.89 -8.88
CA TYR A 59 -8.17 1.05 -7.68
C TYR A 59 -7.06 1.39 -6.69
N VAL A 60 -7.36 1.16 -5.41
CA VAL A 60 -6.34 1.06 -4.36
C VAL A 60 -5.97 -0.40 -4.19
N TRP A 61 -4.73 -0.76 -4.53
CA TRP A 61 -4.15 -2.07 -4.24
C TRP A 61 -3.56 -2.05 -2.83
N MET A 62 -4.18 -2.75 -1.93
CA MET A 62 -3.85 -2.69 -0.51
C MET A 62 -3.91 -4.06 0.16
N SER A 63 -3.35 -4.17 1.36
CA SER A 63 -3.59 -5.29 2.27
C SER A 63 -4.22 -4.77 3.55
N GLY A 64 -5.43 -5.21 3.85
CA GLY A 64 -6.21 -4.74 5.01
C GLY A 64 -7.67 -5.18 4.93
N THR A 65 -8.53 -4.49 5.69
CA THR A 65 -9.99 -4.62 5.60
C THR A 65 -10.57 -3.51 4.74
N SER A 66 -11.67 -3.81 4.06
CA SER A 66 -12.50 -2.81 3.39
C SER A 66 -13.97 -3.12 3.63
N ASN A 67 -14.80 -2.07 3.68
CA ASN A 67 -16.26 -2.24 3.66
C ASN A 67 -16.78 -2.67 2.28
N VAL A 68 -15.98 -2.42 1.25
CA VAL A 68 -16.24 -2.79 -0.14
C VAL A 68 -15.60 -4.15 -0.41
N PRO A 69 -16.30 -5.07 -1.09
CA PRO A 69 -15.70 -6.32 -1.55
C PRO A 69 -14.52 -6.07 -2.50
N ASP A 70 -13.58 -7.01 -2.56
CA ASP A 70 -12.51 -7.01 -3.54
C ASP A 70 -13.09 -6.98 -4.97
N ALA A 71 -12.62 -6.03 -5.76
CA ALA A 71 -13.10 -5.84 -7.12
C ALA A 71 -12.80 -7.01 -8.06
N GLU A 72 -11.76 -7.81 -7.76
CA GLU A 72 -11.34 -8.91 -8.63
C GLU A 72 -12.22 -10.16 -8.45
N ASP A 73 -12.57 -10.52 -7.21
CA ASP A 73 -13.29 -11.77 -6.94
C ASP A 73 -14.63 -11.58 -6.18
N GLY A 74 -14.99 -10.35 -5.86
CA GLY A 74 -16.24 -9.99 -5.19
C GLY A 74 -16.33 -10.39 -3.72
N LYS A 75 -15.24 -10.82 -3.10
CA LYS A 75 -15.24 -11.29 -1.71
C LYS A 75 -14.83 -10.19 -0.74
N LYS A 76 -15.40 -10.21 0.45
CA LYS A 76 -14.87 -9.44 1.58
C LYS A 76 -13.65 -10.16 2.15
N LYS A 77 -12.52 -9.44 2.21
CA LYS A 77 -11.23 -9.99 2.62
C LYS A 77 -10.64 -9.23 3.80
N PHE A 78 -9.80 -9.92 4.55
CA PHE A 78 -8.78 -9.31 5.40
C PHE A 78 -7.42 -9.73 4.88
N GLY A 79 -6.90 -8.95 3.95
CA GLY A 79 -5.68 -9.27 3.20
C GLY A 79 -5.54 -8.41 1.96
N VAL A 80 -4.80 -8.95 0.98
CA VAL A 80 -4.53 -8.27 -0.28
C VAL A 80 -5.77 -8.22 -1.15
N GLN A 81 -6.12 -7.01 -1.64
CA GLN A 81 -7.33 -6.76 -2.42
C GLN A 81 -7.23 -5.48 -3.26
N PHE A 82 -8.10 -5.37 -4.26
CA PHE A 82 -8.34 -4.16 -5.03
C PHE A 82 -9.66 -3.51 -4.60
N VAL A 83 -9.60 -2.28 -4.14
CA VAL A 83 -10.78 -1.48 -3.77
C VAL A 83 -10.94 -0.35 -4.79
N PRO A 84 -12.13 -0.17 -5.41
CA PRO A 84 -12.36 0.97 -6.30
C PRO A 84 -12.01 2.28 -5.59
N TYR A 85 -11.24 3.14 -6.25
CA TYR A 85 -10.67 4.34 -5.64
C TYR A 85 -11.74 5.29 -5.07
N ASP A 86 -12.78 5.56 -5.86
CA ASP A 86 -13.87 6.45 -5.43
C ASP A 86 -14.63 5.89 -4.22
N GLU A 87 -14.87 4.58 -4.20
CA GLU A 87 -15.52 3.91 -3.08
C GLU A 87 -14.61 3.92 -1.84
N PHE A 88 -13.31 3.69 -2.03
CA PHE A 88 -12.33 3.78 -0.94
C PHE A 88 -12.33 5.18 -0.33
N VAL A 89 -12.22 6.23 -1.15
CA VAL A 89 -12.20 7.61 -0.68
C VAL A 89 -13.52 7.99 0.01
N SER A 90 -14.67 7.62 -0.57
CA SER A 90 -15.98 8.02 -0.04
C SER A 90 -16.40 7.28 1.24
N THR A 91 -15.84 6.10 1.49
CA THR A 91 -16.22 5.25 2.64
C THR A 91 -15.20 5.24 3.76
N TYR A 92 -14.04 5.87 3.56
CA TYR A 92 -13.00 5.92 4.58
C TYR A 92 -13.40 6.88 5.71
N GLY A 93 -13.30 6.44 6.96
CA GLY A 93 -13.73 7.19 8.15
C GLY A 93 -12.65 8.10 8.76
N GLY A 94 -11.55 8.36 8.07
CA GLY A 94 -10.43 9.15 8.54
C GLY A 94 -9.88 10.07 7.46
N LYS A 95 -8.71 10.68 7.70
CA LYS A 95 -8.04 11.51 6.70
C LYS A 95 -7.30 10.67 5.69
N LEU A 96 -7.43 11.02 4.42
CA LEU A 96 -6.70 10.42 3.32
C LEU A 96 -5.76 11.44 2.68
N TYR A 97 -4.55 11.01 2.43
CA TYR A 97 -3.52 11.79 1.76
C TYR A 97 -3.01 11.03 0.55
N ILE A 98 -2.77 11.74 -0.54
CA ILE A 98 -2.11 11.20 -1.73
C ILE A 98 -0.65 11.66 -1.78
N ARG A 99 0.24 10.78 -2.18
CA ARG A 99 1.60 11.11 -2.58
C ARG A 99 1.84 10.69 -4.01
N LYS A 100 2.05 11.66 -4.89
CA LYS A 100 2.24 11.42 -6.32
C LYS A 100 3.67 10.97 -6.61
N LEU A 101 3.80 9.84 -7.29
CA LEU A 101 5.08 9.36 -7.76
C LEU A 101 5.55 10.21 -8.95
N GLN A 102 6.80 10.65 -8.90
CA GLN A 102 7.51 11.33 -9.98
C GLN A 102 8.77 10.53 -10.28
N SER A 103 9.03 10.23 -11.54
CA SER A 103 10.20 9.46 -11.96
C SER A 103 10.72 9.96 -13.31
N SER A 104 12.03 9.88 -13.52
CA SER A 104 12.65 10.10 -14.82
C SER A 104 12.40 8.93 -15.79
N VAL A 105 12.15 7.73 -15.26
CA VAL A 105 11.75 6.57 -16.04
C VAL A 105 10.25 6.63 -16.30
N ARG A 106 9.85 6.28 -17.50
CA ARG A 106 8.44 6.26 -17.90
C ARG A 106 7.65 5.26 -17.06
N TYR A 107 6.39 5.59 -16.74
CA TYR A 107 5.52 4.73 -15.90
C TYR A 107 5.23 3.38 -16.56
N ASP A 108 5.08 3.34 -17.89
CA ASP A 108 4.84 2.13 -18.65
C ASP A 108 6.08 1.19 -18.70
N GLU A 109 7.26 1.72 -18.43
CA GLU A 109 8.49 0.92 -18.27
C GLU A 109 8.64 0.37 -16.84
N LEU A 110 8.20 1.14 -15.84
CA LEU A 110 8.22 0.71 -14.43
C LEU A 110 7.10 -0.31 -14.15
N PHE A 111 5.87 0.00 -14.55
CA PHE A 111 4.66 -0.75 -14.24
C PHE A 111 4.14 -1.53 -15.46
N THR A 112 5.02 -2.31 -16.11
CA THR A 112 4.58 -3.16 -17.23
C THR A 112 3.55 -4.19 -16.77
N VAL A 113 2.57 -4.51 -17.62
CA VAL A 113 1.55 -5.53 -17.35
C VAL A 113 2.19 -6.87 -16.93
N GLU A 114 3.25 -7.28 -17.60
CA GLU A 114 3.96 -8.52 -17.29
C GLU A 114 4.59 -8.52 -15.89
N ARG A 115 5.20 -7.39 -15.49
CA ARG A 115 5.81 -7.25 -14.17
C ARG A 115 4.74 -7.23 -13.09
N LEU A 116 3.69 -6.45 -13.27
CA LEU A 116 2.56 -6.38 -12.34
C LEU A 116 1.84 -7.73 -12.23
N LYS A 117 1.72 -8.48 -13.33
CA LYS A 117 1.17 -9.84 -13.31
C LYS A 117 2.00 -10.80 -12.45
N LYS A 118 3.32 -10.74 -12.55
CA LYS A 118 4.21 -11.56 -11.69
C LYS A 118 4.07 -11.20 -10.22
N ILE A 119 4.02 -9.90 -9.91
CA ILE A 119 3.79 -9.43 -8.55
C ILE A 119 2.43 -9.92 -8.05
N HIS A 120 1.38 -9.72 -8.83
CA HIS A 120 0.02 -10.14 -8.51
C HIS A 120 -0.07 -11.64 -8.22
N GLN A 121 0.54 -12.50 -9.04
CA GLN A 121 0.59 -13.95 -8.81
C GLN A 121 1.20 -14.34 -7.45
N VAL A 122 2.12 -13.53 -6.93
CA VAL A 122 2.72 -13.78 -5.61
C VAL A 122 1.79 -13.31 -4.49
N VAL A 123 1.16 -12.14 -4.66
CA VAL A 123 0.42 -11.47 -3.57
C VAL A 123 -1.09 -11.73 -3.60
N PHE A 124 -1.64 -12.27 -4.70
CA PHE A 124 -3.07 -12.53 -4.85
C PHE A 124 -3.61 -13.37 -3.69
N ASP A 125 -4.74 -12.92 -3.13
CA ASP A 125 -5.47 -13.59 -2.05
C ASP A 125 -4.63 -13.90 -0.80
N LYS A 126 -3.50 -13.20 -0.61
CA LYS A 126 -2.69 -13.37 0.61
C LYS A 126 -3.38 -12.69 1.80
N PRO A 127 -3.46 -13.40 2.95
CA PRO A 127 -4.06 -12.84 4.14
C PRO A 127 -3.23 -11.70 4.74
N TYR A 128 -3.88 -10.86 5.52
CA TYR A 128 -3.20 -9.86 6.35
C TYR A 128 -2.32 -10.56 7.39
N ASP A 129 -1.14 -9.99 7.64
CA ASP A 129 -0.26 -10.52 8.68
C ASP A 129 -0.74 -10.06 10.07
N THR A 130 -1.32 -11.01 10.81
CA THR A 130 -1.83 -10.80 12.18
C THR A 130 -0.97 -11.50 13.23
N VAL A 131 0.17 -12.05 12.84
CA VAL A 131 1.02 -12.80 13.77
C VAL A 131 1.75 -11.83 14.69
N LEU A 132 1.40 -11.86 15.96
CA LEU A 132 1.92 -10.93 16.97
C LEU A 132 3.46 -11.01 17.11
N SER A 133 4.06 -12.20 16.93
CA SER A 133 5.52 -12.34 16.92
C SER A 133 6.17 -11.52 15.83
N ASP A 134 5.60 -11.53 14.62
CA ASP A 134 6.13 -10.81 13.47
C ASP A 134 6.06 -9.28 13.71
N TRP A 135 5.04 -8.80 14.41
CA TRP A 135 4.93 -7.41 14.86
C TRP A 135 5.94 -7.02 15.94
N ILE A 136 6.23 -7.96 16.88
CA ILE A 136 7.27 -7.75 17.90
C ILE A 136 8.66 -7.73 17.26
N GLU A 137 8.91 -8.59 16.27
CA GLU A 137 10.13 -8.64 15.50
C GLU A 137 10.34 -7.30 14.74
N LEU A 138 9.28 -6.79 14.09
CA LEU A 138 9.26 -5.48 13.45
C LEU A 138 9.64 -4.35 14.43
N TYR A 139 9.04 -4.37 15.63
CA TYR A 139 9.36 -3.38 16.68
C TYR A 139 10.80 -3.50 17.17
N CYS A 140 11.29 -4.71 17.38
CA CYS A 140 12.66 -4.98 17.84
C CYS A 140 13.70 -4.81 16.72
N LYS A 141 13.28 -4.53 15.47
CA LYS A 141 14.14 -4.49 14.27
C LYS A 141 15.00 -5.75 14.12
N LYS A 142 14.44 -6.89 14.45
CA LYS A 142 15.05 -8.21 14.32
C LYS A 142 14.04 -9.14 13.66
N ASP A 143 14.20 -9.38 12.39
CA ASP A 143 13.43 -10.41 11.68
C ASP A 143 14.37 -11.59 11.37
N PRO A 144 14.23 -12.73 12.08
CA PRO A 144 15.02 -13.93 11.78
C PRO A 144 14.59 -14.61 10.47
N HIS A 145 13.43 -14.22 9.91
CA HIS A 145 12.88 -14.78 8.68
C HIS A 145 12.30 -13.69 7.76
N PRO A 146 13.13 -12.78 7.27
CA PRO A 146 12.68 -11.67 6.44
C PRO A 146 12.00 -12.13 5.16
N GLN A 147 11.11 -11.28 4.62
CA GLN A 147 10.56 -11.42 3.28
C GLN A 147 9.66 -12.63 3.04
N LYS A 148 8.81 -12.98 4.01
CA LYS A 148 7.76 -13.99 3.80
C LYS A 148 6.66 -13.44 2.89
N THR A 149 6.45 -14.11 1.75
CA THR A 149 5.36 -13.79 0.80
C THR A 149 4.04 -14.52 1.08
N SER A 150 3.92 -15.17 2.24
CA SER A 150 2.70 -15.91 2.62
C SER A 150 1.60 -15.01 3.15
N ARG A 151 1.93 -13.81 3.63
CA ARG A 151 1.03 -12.82 4.21
C ARG A 151 1.66 -11.42 4.11
N PHE A 152 0.84 -10.38 4.10
CA PHE A 152 1.32 -9.00 3.96
C PHE A 152 0.59 -8.05 4.91
N VAL A 153 1.33 -7.19 5.61
CA VAL A 153 0.79 -5.93 6.12
C VAL A 153 0.74 -4.90 4.99
N CYS A 154 -0.01 -3.83 5.17
CA CYS A 154 -0.23 -2.82 4.13
C CYS A 154 1.09 -2.24 3.57
N SER A 155 2.00 -1.83 4.44
CA SER A 155 3.30 -1.24 4.07
C SER A 155 4.27 -2.24 3.46
N ALA A 156 4.23 -3.52 3.90
CA ALA A 156 5.02 -4.58 3.30
C ALA A 156 4.58 -4.88 1.87
N LEU A 157 3.27 -4.85 1.58
CA LEU A 157 2.76 -5.00 0.21
C LEU A 157 3.28 -3.89 -0.69
N VAL A 158 3.15 -2.63 -0.27
CA VAL A 158 3.65 -1.47 -1.05
C VAL A 158 5.17 -1.57 -1.22
N GLY A 159 5.90 -1.90 -0.16
CA GLY A 159 7.34 -2.10 -0.21
C GLY A 159 7.76 -3.21 -1.17
N TYR A 160 7.06 -4.35 -1.14
CA TYR A 160 7.28 -5.46 -2.06
C TYR A 160 7.06 -5.01 -3.51
N ILE A 161 5.91 -4.37 -3.82
CA ILE A 161 5.62 -3.88 -5.17
C ILE A 161 6.72 -2.91 -5.62
N TYR A 162 7.07 -1.91 -4.82
CA TYR A 162 8.09 -0.91 -5.14
C TYR A 162 9.48 -1.53 -5.36
N THR A 163 9.83 -2.58 -4.62
CA THR A 163 11.07 -3.33 -4.84
C THR A 163 11.02 -4.08 -6.17
N GLN A 164 9.91 -4.79 -6.44
CA GLN A 164 9.79 -5.59 -7.66
C GLN A 164 9.70 -4.75 -8.94
N VAL A 165 9.17 -3.52 -8.87
CA VAL A 165 9.19 -2.58 -10.01
C VAL A 165 10.51 -1.81 -10.11
N GLY A 166 11.44 -2.00 -9.18
CA GLY A 166 12.76 -1.38 -9.18
C GLY A 166 12.80 0.05 -8.63
N LEU A 167 11.76 0.52 -7.95
CA LEU A 167 11.73 1.82 -7.27
C LEU A 167 12.47 1.81 -5.95
N LEU A 168 12.44 0.71 -5.21
CA LEU A 168 13.28 0.47 -4.04
C LEU A 168 14.46 -0.43 -4.41
N PRO A 169 15.58 -0.36 -3.68
CA PRO A 169 16.69 -1.30 -3.84
C PRO A 169 16.27 -2.76 -3.66
N ASP A 170 16.90 -3.67 -4.39
CA ASP A 170 16.56 -5.11 -4.37
C ASP A 170 16.85 -5.77 -3.01
N ASP A 171 17.76 -5.18 -2.24
CA ASP A 171 18.12 -5.58 -0.88
C ASP A 171 17.27 -4.91 0.20
N THR A 172 16.22 -4.18 -0.17
CA THR A 172 15.28 -3.57 0.78
C THR A 172 14.55 -4.67 1.54
N ASP A 173 14.65 -4.62 2.87
CA ASP A 173 13.81 -5.46 3.72
C ASP A 173 12.39 -4.89 3.79
N TRP A 174 11.61 -5.19 2.73
CA TRP A 174 10.25 -4.67 2.55
C TRP A 174 9.29 -5.18 3.63
N SER A 175 9.58 -6.33 4.27
CA SER A 175 8.76 -6.88 5.36
C SER A 175 8.82 -6.03 6.62
N MET A 176 9.89 -5.25 6.78
CA MET A 176 10.15 -4.39 7.94
C MET A 176 9.69 -2.93 7.72
N LEU A 177 9.04 -2.63 6.61
CA LEU A 177 8.54 -1.29 6.34
C LEU A 177 7.22 -1.02 7.09
N TYR A 178 7.05 0.22 7.51
CA TYR A 178 5.85 0.74 8.17
C TYR A 178 5.31 1.96 7.40
N PRO A 179 4.04 2.36 7.57
CA PRO A 179 3.45 3.41 6.73
C PRO A 179 4.25 4.72 6.69
N ASN A 180 4.79 5.18 7.84
CA ASN A 180 5.64 6.38 7.88
C ASN A 180 6.97 6.25 7.12
N PHE A 181 7.38 5.03 6.74
CA PHE A 181 8.53 4.89 5.86
C PHE A 181 8.30 5.64 4.54
N PHE A 182 7.05 5.65 4.09
CA PHE A 182 6.64 6.33 2.87
C PHE A 182 6.14 7.77 3.10
N SER A 183 6.30 8.35 4.28
CA SER A 183 5.98 9.74 4.57
C SER A 183 7.07 10.69 4.08
N SER A 184 6.69 11.94 3.79
CA SER A 184 7.63 13.02 3.47
C SER A 184 8.51 13.41 4.65
N GLU A 185 8.10 13.07 5.86
CA GLU A 185 8.89 13.28 7.08
C GLU A 185 10.05 12.28 7.22
N ASN A 186 10.06 11.19 6.45
CA ASN A 186 11.13 10.22 6.48
C ASN A 186 12.32 10.66 5.59
N PRO A 187 13.41 11.16 6.15
CA PRO A 187 14.58 11.60 5.38
C PRO A 187 15.35 10.44 4.75
N ASN A 188 15.03 9.20 5.13
CA ASN A 188 15.75 8.00 4.68
C ASN A 188 15.11 7.32 3.48
N LEU A 189 13.89 7.75 3.09
CA LEU A 189 13.29 7.23 1.87
C LEU A 189 14.14 7.62 0.67
N ARG A 190 14.68 6.64 -0.01
CA ARG A 190 15.46 6.80 -1.23
C ARG A 190 14.86 5.89 -2.29
N LEU A 191 14.27 6.49 -3.31
CA LEU A 191 13.82 5.78 -4.50
C LEU A 191 14.90 5.80 -5.56
N ARG A 192 14.97 4.75 -6.37
CA ARG A 192 15.88 4.63 -7.52
C ARG A 192 15.34 5.45 -8.71
N HIS A 193 16.17 5.62 -9.73
CA HIS A 193 15.79 6.29 -11.00
C HIS A 193 15.37 7.75 -10.81
N ASP A 194 16.00 8.48 -9.87
CA ASP A 194 15.64 9.85 -9.51
C ASP A 194 14.14 10.00 -9.17
N ALA A 195 13.51 8.87 -8.82
CA ALA A 195 12.12 8.87 -8.42
C ALA A 195 11.95 9.53 -7.04
N ARG A 196 10.81 10.18 -6.87
CA ARG A 196 10.41 10.81 -5.62
C ARG A 196 8.89 10.79 -5.47
N LEU A 197 8.44 10.80 -4.23
CA LEU A 197 7.05 11.03 -3.91
C LEU A 197 6.84 12.52 -3.59
N SER A 198 5.72 13.10 -4.03
CA SER A 198 5.31 14.46 -3.63
C SER A 198 5.16 14.55 -2.11
N PRO A 199 5.11 15.74 -1.50
CA PRO A 199 4.52 15.90 -0.17
C PRO A 199 3.10 15.32 -0.13
N GLU A 200 2.61 15.06 1.08
CA GLU A 200 1.25 14.59 1.33
C GLU A 200 0.23 15.68 0.91
N GLU A 201 -0.69 15.33 0.03
CA GLU A 201 -1.82 16.17 -0.36
C GLU A 201 -3.10 15.58 0.25
N LEU A 202 -3.79 16.33 1.11
CA LEU A 202 -5.04 15.90 1.73
C LEU A 202 -6.14 15.82 0.66
N ILE A 203 -6.79 14.65 0.54
CA ILE A 203 -7.86 14.40 -0.44
C ILE A 203 -9.23 14.14 0.20
N HIS A 204 -9.25 13.75 1.49
CA HIS A 204 -10.47 13.48 2.25
C HIS A 204 -10.26 13.75 3.74
N VAL A 205 -11.32 14.24 4.43
CA VAL A 205 -11.36 14.52 5.88
C VAL A 205 -12.57 13.87 6.52
#